data_3ac1c8b54fcb0e1619392375966ecfdb
#
_entry.id   3ac1c8b54fcb0e1619392375966ecfdb
#
_cell.length_a   1.000
_cell.length_b   1.000
_cell.length_c   1.000
_cell.angle_alpha   90.00
_cell.angle_beta   90.00
_cell.angle_gamma   90.00
#
_symmetry.space_group_name_H-M   'P 1'
#
loop_
_entity.id
_entity.type
_entity.pdbx_description
1 polymer ?
#
loop_
_entity_poly.entity_id
_entity_poly.type
_entity_poly.pdbx_seq_one_letter_code
_entity_poly.pdbx_strand_id
1 'polypeptide(L)'
;MVIAVIGAFAVFISVLTFVSSVNASVGNMVDVVVLTRDVKAYQVIQQDMVQVTRVPQKWSSPTDVHDPSEVVGLVSVADLTSGSYIDRAMTTSRPGIAEGYREIAILVDAETGVGGKINSGDRVDIIATFAEQEKAPVASYVVSDALIIDVGVAQEVEKANSTGGFSEGEAVPVTFALPIPDALRLASAESFAVKVRLALRARNDSSRIPESQRSYEEGYR
;
A
#
# COMPACT_ATOMS: atom_id res chain seq x y z
N MET A 1 53.54 11.78 -48.83
CA MET A 1 52.68 10.63 -48.46
C MET A 1 53.04 9.98 -47.13
N VAL A 2 54.29 9.68 -46.84
CA VAL A 2 54.68 8.99 -45.56
C VAL A 2 54.27 9.75 -44.32
N ILE A 3 54.46 11.07 -44.25
CA ILE A 3 54.04 11.90 -43.11
C ILE A 3 52.54 11.86 -42.84
N ALA A 4 51.72 11.84 -43.91
CA ALA A 4 50.27 11.76 -43.76
C ALA A 4 49.83 10.39 -43.21
N VAL A 5 50.49 9.30 -43.59
CA VAL A 5 50.23 7.96 -43.05
C VAL A 5 50.61 7.84 -41.57
N ILE A 6 51.78 8.42 -41.21
CA ILE A 6 52.20 8.45 -39.80
C ILE A 6 51.23 9.29 -38.94
N GLY A 7 50.78 10.44 -39.47
CA GLY A 7 49.76 11.26 -38.78
C GLY A 7 48.43 10.55 -38.60
N ALA A 8 47.93 9.86 -39.65
CA ALA A 8 46.70 9.08 -39.53
C ALA A 8 46.83 7.93 -38.54
N PHE A 9 47.98 7.24 -38.51
CA PHE A 9 48.23 6.16 -37.56
C PHE A 9 48.31 6.65 -36.09
N ALA A 10 48.95 7.80 -35.87
CA ALA A 10 49.01 8.43 -34.55
C ALA A 10 47.61 8.84 -34.04
N VAL A 11 46.77 9.43 -34.88
CA VAL A 11 45.39 9.75 -34.57
C VAL A 11 44.57 8.48 -34.29
N PHE A 12 44.74 7.44 -35.07
CA PHE A 12 44.04 6.16 -34.85
C PHE A 12 44.41 5.53 -33.49
N ILE A 13 45.70 5.48 -33.16
CA ILE A 13 46.13 4.99 -31.82
C ILE A 13 45.57 5.86 -30.72
N SER A 14 45.57 7.18 -30.87
CA SER A 14 45.02 8.12 -29.90
C SER A 14 43.53 7.88 -29.65
N VAL A 15 42.76 7.64 -30.69
CA VAL A 15 41.34 7.30 -30.58
C VAL A 15 41.13 5.95 -29.90
N LEU A 16 41.91 4.94 -30.26
CA LEU A 16 41.83 3.62 -29.61
C LEU A 16 42.16 3.69 -28.12
N THR A 17 43.20 4.40 -27.74
CA THR A 17 43.56 4.58 -26.32
C THR A 17 42.55 5.41 -25.56
N PHE A 18 41.93 6.42 -26.19
CA PHE A 18 40.86 7.20 -25.62
C PHE A 18 39.63 6.35 -25.37
N VAL A 19 39.16 5.59 -26.37
CA VAL A 19 38.00 4.68 -26.23
C VAL A 19 38.28 3.62 -25.17
N SER A 20 39.47 3.03 -25.14
CA SER A 20 39.87 2.06 -24.11
C SER A 20 39.87 2.69 -22.71
N SER A 21 40.35 3.92 -22.57
CA SER A 21 40.36 4.67 -21.30
C SER A 21 38.92 5.00 -20.84
N VAL A 22 38.04 5.39 -21.74
CA VAL A 22 36.62 5.63 -21.42
C VAL A 22 35.95 4.34 -20.94
N ASN A 23 36.14 3.24 -21.65
CA ASN A 23 35.60 1.93 -21.26
C ASN A 23 36.14 1.46 -19.90
N ALA A 24 37.44 1.64 -19.66
CA ALA A 24 38.07 1.31 -18.38
C ALA A 24 37.54 2.20 -17.23
N SER A 25 37.21 3.46 -17.50
CA SER A 25 36.67 4.39 -16.50
C SER A 25 35.19 4.12 -16.15
N VAL A 26 34.43 3.49 -17.03
CA VAL A 26 33.04 3.05 -16.78
C VAL A 26 33.04 1.86 -15.81
N GLY A 27 34.03 0.96 -15.91
CA GLY A 27 34.13 -0.25 -15.07
C GLY A 27 33.14 -1.35 -15.48
N ASN A 28 32.97 -2.32 -14.60
CA ASN A 28 32.02 -3.40 -14.82
C ASN A 28 30.58 -2.88 -14.79
N MET A 29 29.75 -3.44 -15.68
CA MET A 29 28.33 -3.16 -15.74
C MET A 29 27.57 -4.19 -14.92
N VAL A 30 26.59 -3.74 -14.17
CA VAL A 30 25.68 -4.59 -13.38
C VAL A 30 24.24 -4.29 -13.77
N ASP A 31 23.40 -5.30 -13.70
CA ASP A 31 21.98 -5.16 -13.91
C ASP A 31 21.35 -4.63 -12.61
N VAL A 32 20.46 -3.65 -12.70
CA VAL A 32 19.67 -3.12 -11.59
C VAL A 32 18.21 -3.01 -11.99
N VAL A 33 17.33 -3.18 -11.04
CA VAL A 33 15.89 -3.06 -11.25
C VAL A 33 15.46 -1.61 -11.05
N VAL A 34 14.74 -1.08 -12.04
CA VAL A 34 14.28 0.32 -12.09
C VAL A 34 12.78 0.35 -12.27
N LEU A 35 12.11 1.29 -11.61
CA LEU A 35 10.68 1.52 -11.80
C LEU A 35 10.38 2.18 -13.14
N THR A 36 9.37 1.66 -13.85
CA THR A 36 8.86 2.21 -15.11
C THR A 36 7.80 3.29 -14.90
N ARG A 37 7.17 3.32 -13.73
CA ARG A 37 6.13 4.27 -13.31
C ARG A 37 6.17 4.50 -11.80
N ASP A 38 5.46 5.53 -11.34
CA ASP A 38 5.32 5.81 -9.91
C ASP A 38 4.60 4.65 -9.20
N VAL A 39 5.07 4.34 -7.99
CA VAL A 39 4.49 3.34 -7.10
C VAL A 39 4.19 4.01 -5.77
N LYS A 40 2.96 3.89 -5.31
CA LYS A 40 2.54 4.45 -4.02
C LYS A 40 2.98 3.57 -2.85
N ALA A 41 3.10 4.18 -1.68
CA ALA A 41 3.32 3.44 -0.45
C ALA A 41 2.27 2.33 -0.30
N TYR A 42 2.74 1.14 0.09
CA TYR A 42 1.94 -0.08 0.26
C TYR A 42 1.29 -0.64 -1.02
N GLN A 43 1.59 -0.07 -2.19
CA GLN A 43 1.19 -0.64 -3.47
C GLN A 43 2.04 -1.87 -3.80
N VAL A 44 1.39 -2.93 -4.31
CA VAL A 44 2.06 -4.14 -4.79
C VAL A 44 2.83 -3.82 -6.06
N ILE A 45 4.10 -4.20 -6.10
CA ILE A 45 4.95 -4.08 -7.28
C ILE A 45 4.60 -5.20 -8.25
N GLN A 46 4.14 -4.84 -9.44
CA GLN A 46 3.78 -5.77 -10.50
C GLN A 46 4.92 -5.86 -11.53
N GLN A 47 4.91 -6.93 -12.33
CA GLN A 47 5.94 -7.19 -13.34
C GLN A 47 6.08 -6.05 -14.37
N ASP A 48 4.98 -5.39 -14.75
CA ASP A 48 4.95 -4.29 -15.70
C ASP A 48 5.41 -2.94 -15.11
N MET A 49 5.62 -2.88 -13.78
CA MET A 49 6.11 -1.69 -13.08
C MET A 49 7.63 -1.64 -12.98
N VAL A 50 8.33 -2.71 -13.37
CA VAL A 50 9.78 -2.84 -13.23
C VAL A 50 10.45 -3.21 -14.53
N GLN A 51 11.67 -2.76 -14.70
CA GLN A 51 12.54 -3.16 -15.81
C GLN A 51 13.99 -3.30 -15.34
N VAL A 52 14.76 -4.12 -16.02
CA VAL A 52 16.21 -4.24 -15.78
C VAL A 52 16.96 -3.23 -16.63
N THR A 53 17.88 -2.51 -16.00
CA THR A 53 18.75 -1.54 -16.67
C THR A 53 20.20 -1.81 -16.31
N ARG A 54 21.11 -1.74 -17.28
CA ARG A 54 22.55 -1.86 -17.04
C ARG A 54 23.17 -0.55 -16.64
N VAL A 55 23.84 -0.56 -15.51
CA VAL A 55 24.54 0.61 -14.99
C VAL A 55 25.99 0.24 -14.60
N PRO A 56 26.93 1.21 -14.62
CA PRO A 56 28.24 0.98 -14.05
C PRO A 56 28.16 0.58 -12.58
N GLN A 57 28.91 -0.43 -12.18
CA GLN A 57 28.92 -0.95 -10.81
C GLN A 57 29.16 0.13 -9.74
N LYS A 58 29.93 1.16 -10.07
CA LYS A 58 30.20 2.29 -9.17
C LYS A 58 28.95 3.16 -8.87
N TRP A 59 27.87 3.00 -9.64
CA TRP A 59 26.61 3.72 -9.45
C TRP A 59 25.52 2.85 -8.80
N SER A 60 25.79 1.56 -8.62
CA SER A 60 24.92 0.62 -7.94
C SER A 60 25.32 0.51 -6.48
N SER A 61 24.30 0.44 -5.61
CA SER A 61 24.48 0.12 -4.19
C SER A 61 24.51 -1.41 -4.00
N PRO A 62 25.20 -1.94 -2.99
CA PRO A 62 25.11 -3.35 -2.63
C PRO A 62 23.71 -3.80 -2.22
N THR A 63 22.84 -2.86 -1.87
CA THR A 63 21.45 -3.10 -1.47
C THR A 63 20.46 -3.02 -2.63
N ASP A 64 20.90 -2.54 -3.82
CA ASP A 64 20.07 -2.51 -5.01
C ASP A 64 19.62 -3.91 -5.41
N VAL A 65 18.41 -3.98 -5.93
CA VAL A 65 17.82 -5.22 -6.45
C VAL A 65 18.31 -5.44 -7.87
N HIS A 66 18.77 -6.66 -8.15
CA HIS A 66 19.33 -7.03 -9.44
C HIS A 66 18.39 -7.91 -10.29
N ASP A 67 17.45 -8.59 -9.66
CA ASP A 67 16.46 -9.45 -10.33
C ASP A 67 15.03 -8.98 -9.99
N PRO A 68 14.18 -8.71 -11.01
CA PRO A 68 12.78 -8.35 -10.79
C PRO A 68 12.00 -9.33 -9.91
N SER A 69 12.35 -10.62 -9.95
CA SER A 69 11.70 -11.66 -9.14
C SER A 69 11.87 -11.45 -7.63
N GLU A 70 12.88 -10.69 -7.20
CA GLU A 70 13.10 -10.37 -5.80
C GLU A 70 12.07 -9.35 -5.24
N VAL A 71 11.41 -8.57 -6.12
CA VAL A 71 10.52 -7.47 -5.71
C VAL A 71 9.11 -7.57 -6.26
N VAL A 72 8.89 -8.32 -7.34
CA VAL A 72 7.56 -8.55 -7.87
C VAL A 72 6.72 -9.32 -6.86
N GLY A 73 5.54 -8.78 -6.51
CA GLY A 73 4.67 -9.31 -5.46
C GLY A 73 4.93 -8.72 -4.06
N LEU A 74 6.05 -8.02 -3.86
CA LEU A 74 6.28 -7.24 -2.63
C LEU A 74 5.51 -5.92 -2.69
N VAL A 75 5.38 -5.26 -1.55
CA VAL A 75 4.80 -3.92 -1.43
C VAL A 75 5.88 -2.89 -1.16
N SER A 76 5.71 -1.70 -1.70
CA SER A 76 6.57 -0.55 -1.39
C SER A 76 6.30 -0.03 0.02
N VAL A 77 7.34 0.32 0.78
CA VAL A 77 7.19 0.93 2.12
C VAL A 77 6.98 2.44 2.07
N ALA A 78 7.19 3.08 0.91
CA ALA A 78 7.06 4.52 0.69
C ALA A 78 6.62 4.82 -0.74
N ASP A 79 6.26 6.07 -1.02
CA ASP A 79 6.05 6.54 -2.38
C ASP A 79 7.38 6.51 -3.15
N LEU A 80 7.40 5.81 -4.29
CA LEU A 80 8.54 5.69 -5.17
C LEU A 80 8.22 6.32 -6.53
N THR A 81 9.18 7.02 -7.12
CA THR A 81 9.01 7.67 -8.42
C THR A 81 9.54 6.82 -9.56
N SER A 82 8.95 6.98 -10.74
CA SER A 82 9.45 6.39 -11.98
C SER A 82 10.93 6.72 -12.21
N GLY A 83 11.71 5.76 -12.70
CA GLY A 83 13.15 5.89 -12.91
C GLY A 83 14.00 5.65 -11.66
N SER A 84 13.42 5.45 -10.48
CA SER A 84 14.17 5.12 -9.26
C SER A 84 14.67 3.68 -9.31
N TYR A 85 15.89 3.46 -8.81
CA TYR A 85 16.41 2.12 -8.51
C TYR A 85 15.67 1.58 -7.29
N ILE A 86 15.40 0.30 -7.29
CA ILE A 86 14.76 -0.36 -6.16
C ILE A 86 15.83 -0.92 -5.22
N ASP A 87 15.84 -0.42 -4.00
CA ASP A 87 16.61 -0.96 -2.90
C ASP A 87 15.77 -1.96 -2.10
N ARG A 88 16.40 -3.02 -1.56
CA ARG A 88 15.70 -4.03 -0.74
C ARG A 88 14.97 -3.43 0.45
N ALA A 89 15.48 -2.34 1.04
CA ALA A 89 14.83 -1.66 2.16
C ALA A 89 13.56 -0.88 1.75
N MET A 90 13.37 -0.61 0.46
CA MET A 90 12.19 0.08 -0.06
C MET A 90 10.99 -0.85 -0.26
N THR A 91 11.18 -2.16 -0.06
CA THR A 91 10.14 -3.16 -0.26
C THR A 91 10.01 -4.07 0.96
N THR A 92 8.81 -4.55 1.19
CA THR A 92 8.53 -5.56 2.21
C THR A 92 7.58 -6.61 1.64
N SER A 93 7.58 -7.80 2.22
CA SER A 93 6.55 -8.77 1.89
C SER A 93 5.19 -8.13 2.15
N ARG A 94 4.26 -8.32 1.21
CA ARG A 94 2.85 -8.02 1.49
C ARG A 94 2.57 -8.61 2.86
N PRO A 95 1.99 -7.87 3.81
CA PRO A 95 1.61 -8.47 5.07
C PRO A 95 0.74 -9.67 4.74
N GLY A 96 1.34 -10.85 4.70
CA GLY A 96 0.60 -12.09 4.53
C GLY A 96 -0.33 -12.18 5.72
N ILE A 97 -1.50 -12.78 5.52
CA ILE A 97 -2.38 -13.06 6.63
C ILE A 97 -1.60 -13.94 7.59
N ALA A 98 -1.34 -13.46 8.79
CA ALA A 98 -0.72 -14.26 9.84
C ALA A 98 -1.60 -15.48 10.13
N GLU A 99 -0.98 -16.57 10.55
CA GLU A 99 -1.73 -17.75 10.99
C GLU A 99 -2.74 -17.34 12.08
N GLY A 100 -4.00 -17.78 11.95
CA GLY A 100 -5.09 -17.38 12.84
C GLY A 100 -5.81 -16.07 12.45
N TYR A 101 -5.36 -15.39 11.38
CA TYR A 101 -6.04 -14.22 10.82
C TYR A 101 -6.90 -14.57 9.60
N ARG A 102 -7.81 -13.69 9.27
CA ARG A 102 -8.68 -13.76 8.07
C ARG A 102 -8.70 -12.41 7.37
N GLU A 103 -8.71 -12.44 6.04
CA GLU A 103 -9.06 -11.27 5.25
C GLU A 103 -10.57 -11.14 5.19
N ILE A 104 -11.06 -9.96 5.46
CA ILE A 104 -12.47 -9.62 5.32
C ILE A 104 -12.57 -8.23 4.71
N ALA A 105 -13.36 -8.12 3.65
CA ALA A 105 -13.66 -6.85 3.00
C ALA A 105 -15.08 -6.42 3.34
N ILE A 106 -15.25 -5.15 3.67
CA ILE A 106 -16.55 -4.51 3.85
C ILE A 106 -16.64 -3.25 3.00
N LEU A 107 -17.85 -2.87 2.63
CA LEU A 107 -18.12 -1.57 2.02
C LEU A 107 -18.31 -0.52 3.11
N VAL A 108 -17.49 0.50 3.10
CA VAL A 108 -17.56 1.61 4.05
C VAL A 108 -18.03 2.85 3.30
N ASP A 109 -19.01 3.53 3.85
CA ASP A 109 -19.50 4.79 3.32
C ASP A 109 -18.36 5.83 3.22
N ALA A 110 -18.19 6.46 2.07
CA ALA A 110 -17.13 7.42 1.81
C ALA A 110 -17.12 8.59 2.84
N GLU A 111 -18.30 8.99 3.33
CA GLU A 111 -18.43 10.02 4.37
C GLU A 111 -17.97 9.53 5.75
N THR A 112 -18.15 8.24 6.06
CA THR A 112 -17.84 7.65 7.37
C THR A 112 -16.50 6.95 7.42
N GLY A 113 -15.87 6.71 6.27
CA GLY A 113 -14.54 6.15 6.11
C GLY A 113 -13.43 7.19 6.26
N VAL A 114 -13.42 7.96 7.36
CA VAL A 114 -12.36 8.96 7.68
C VAL A 114 -12.07 9.95 6.54
N GLY A 115 -13.09 10.23 5.69
CA GLY A 115 -12.98 11.22 4.61
C GLY A 115 -11.85 10.95 3.61
N GLY A 116 -11.60 9.69 3.25
CA GLY A 116 -10.58 9.32 2.27
C GLY A 116 -9.13 9.39 2.78
N LYS A 117 -8.90 9.46 4.08
CA LYS A 117 -7.56 9.53 4.69
C LYS A 117 -6.96 8.18 5.05
N ILE A 118 -7.70 7.09 4.87
CA ILE A 118 -7.22 5.74 5.17
C ILE A 118 -6.42 5.18 3.99
N ASN A 119 -5.36 4.47 4.31
CA ASN A 119 -4.50 3.80 3.33
C ASN A 119 -4.20 2.38 3.77
N SER A 120 -3.75 1.54 2.84
CA SER A 120 -3.17 0.24 3.19
C SER A 120 -2.00 0.42 4.16
N GLY A 121 -1.97 -0.42 5.21
CA GLY A 121 -1.00 -0.33 6.30
C GLY A 121 -1.45 0.51 7.50
N ASP A 122 -2.52 1.29 7.38
CA ASP A 122 -3.09 2.03 8.51
C ASP A 122 -3.81 1.10 9.48
N ARG A 123 -3.91 1.54 10.73
CA ARG A 123 -4.67 0.86 11.78
C ARG A 123 -5.87 1.68 12.19
N VAL A 124 -7.00 1.02 12.30
CA VAL A 124 -8.28 1.66 12.63
C VAL A 124 -9.00 0.90 13.75
N ASP A 125 -9.84 1.61 14.47
CA ASP A 125 -10.87 1.00 15.28
C ASP A 125 -12.20 1.02 14.51
N ILE A 126 -12.98 -0.06 14.60
CA ILE A 126 -14.25 -0.20 13.90
C ILE A 126 -15.36 -0.02 14.89
N ILE A 127 -16.21 0.97 14.66
CA ILE A 127 -17.36 1.34 15.49
C ILE A 127 -18.64 1.00 14.72
N ALA A 128 -19.53 0.26 15.36
CA ALA A 128 -20.84 -0.04 14.83
C ALA A 128 -21.93 0.58 15.70
N THR A 129 -22.95 1.10 15.05
CA THR A 129 -24.16 1.62 15.73
C THR A 129 -25.30 0.63 15.49
N PHE A 130 -25.88 0.15 16.58
CA PHE A 130 -27.03 -0.74 16.57
C PHE A 130 -28.25 0.01 17.08
N ALA A 131 -29.39 -0.17 16.41
CA ALA A 131 -30.67 0.34 16.87
C ALA A 131 -31.64 -0.84 16.98
N GLU A 132 -32.18 -1.06 18.15
CA GLU A 132 -33.28 -1.99 18.38
C GLU A 132 -34.58 -1.21 18.55
N GLN A 133 -35.68 -1.82 18.14
CA GLN A 133 -37.00 -1.20 18.37
C GLN A 133 -37.21 -1.00 19.88
N GLU A 134 -37.66 0.19 20.26
CA GLU A 134 -37.97 0.60 21.64
C GLU A 134 -36.77 0.74 22.59
N LYS A 135 -35.52 0.65 22.09
CA LYS A 135 -34.30 0.92 22.88
C LYS A 135 -33.50 2.08 22.30
N ALA A 136 -32.75 2.74 23.17
CA ALA A 136 -31.82 3.77 22.75
C ALA A 136 -30.74 3.18 21.82
N PRO A 137 -30.31 3.89 20.76
CA PRO A 137 -29.24 3.44 19.90
C PRO A 137 -27.92 3.27 20.68
N VAL A 138 -27.22 2.18 20.42
CA VAL A 138 -25.94 1.88 21.06
C VAL A 138 -24.83 1.91 20.02
N ALA A 139 -23.82 2.74 20.22
CA ALA A 139 -22.58 2.72 19.47
C ALA A 139 -21.51 1.94 20.25
N SER A 140 -20.86 1.00 19.60
CA SER A 140 -19.83 0.18 20.25
C SER A 140 -18.62 -0.06 19.33
N TYR A 141 -17.45 -0.17 19.96
CA TYR A 141 -16.25 -0.65 19.29
C TYR A 141 -16.38 -2.16 19.06
N VAL A 142 -16.46 -2.55 17.80
CA VAL A 142 -16.62 -3.94 17.40
C VAL A 142 -15.25 -4.62 17.28
N VAL A 143 -14.32 -3.91 16.64
CA VAL A 143 -12.94 -4.34 16.49
C VAL A 143 -12.03 -3.17 16.83
N SER A 144 -10.96 -3.45 17.55
CA SER A 144 -9.91 -2.47 17.85
C SER A 144 -8.61 -2.90 17.20
N ASP A 145 -7.82 -1.91 16.74
CA ASP A 145 -6.50 -2.13 16.16
C ASP A 145 -6.53 -3.00 14.89
N ALA A 146 -7.56 -2.82 14.06
CA ALA A 146 -7.69 -3.51 12.77
C ALA A 146 -6.65 -2.98 11.76
N LEU A 147 -5.88 -3.89 11.16
CA LEU A 147 -4.95 -3.55 10.08
C LEU A 147 -5.69 -3.52 8.75
N ILE A 148 -5.61 -2.38 8.06
CA ILE A 148 -6.05 -2.24 6.67
C ILE A 148 -4.99 -2.83 5.75
N ILE A 149 -5.35 -3.81 4.93
CA ILE A 149 -4.45 -4.42 3.95
C ILE A 149 -4.69 -3.93 2.53
N ASP A 150 -5.90 -3.47 2.25
CA ASP A 150 -6.23 -2.88 0.96
C ASP A 150 -7.38 -1.88 1.07
N VAL A 151 -7.35 -0.83 0.24
CA VAL A 151 -8.41 0.16 0.09
C VAL A 151 -8.72 0.26 -1.39
N GLY A 152 -9.92 -0.19 -1.77
CA GLY A 152 -10.36 -0.19 -3.15
C GLY A 152 -10.79 1.18 -3.66
N VAL A 153 -11.22 1.22 -4.90
CA VAL A 153 -11.75 2.44 -5.52
C VAL A 153 -13.19 2.64 -5.08
N ALA A 154 -13.54 3.90 -4.79
CA ALA A 154 -14.91 4.28 -4.48
C ALA A 154 -15.89 3.85 -5.59
N GLN A 155 -17.01 3.29 -5.19
CA GLN A 155 -18.05 2.76 -6.06
C GLN A 155 -19.39 3.39 -5.70
N GLU A 156 -20.19 3.68 -6.71
CA GLU A 156 -21.58 4.06 -6.51
C GLU A 156 -22.39 2.83 -6.04
N VAL A 157 -23.08 3.00 -4.93
CA VAL A 157 -23.94 1.96 -4.34
C VAL A 157 -25.33 2.52 -4.10
N GLU A 158 -26.34 1.71 -4.39
CA GLU A 158 -27.71 2.05 -4.03
C GLU A 158 -27.93 1.78 -2.54
N LYS A 159 -28.33 2.81 -1.79
CA LYS A 159 -28.67 2.72 -0.38
C LYS A 159 -30.19 2.81 -0.22
N ALA A 160 -30.76 1.85 0.48
CA ALA A 160 -32.16 1.98 0.92
C ALA A 160 -32.27 3.15 1.92
N ASN A 161 -33.17 4.08 1.66
CA ASN A 161 -33.44 5.17 2.59
C ASN A 161 -34.64 4.82 3.50
N SER A 162 -34.74 5.50 4.63
CA SER A 162 -35.80 5.28 5.64
C SER A 162 -37.24 5.55 5.13
N THR A 163 -37.38 6.10 3.93
CA THR A 163 -38.68 6.41 3.29
C THR A 163 -39.11 5.38 2.25
N GLY A 164 -38.36 4.26 2.12
CA GLY A 164 -38.68 3.18 1.17
C GLY A 164 -38.21 3.44 -0.27
N GLY A 165 -37.37 4.46 -0.49
CA GLY A 165 -36.71 4.73 -1.76
C GLY A 165 -35.22 4.31 -1.71
N PHE A 166 -34.56 4.45 -2.86
CA PHE A 166 -33.11 4.29 -2.96
C PHE A 166 -32.46 5.66 -3.11
N SER A 167 -31.31 5.85 -2.49
CA SER A 167 -30.44 7.00 -2.72
C SER A 167 -29.10 6.51 -3.23
N GLU A 168 -28.53 7.21 -4.17
CA GLU A 168 -27.15 6.98 -4.60
C GLU A 168 -26.20 7.38 -3.45
N GLY A 169 -25.25 6.52 -3.17
CA GLY A 169 -24.20 6.77 -2.19
C GLY A 169 -22.88 6.24 -2.72
N GLU A 170 -21.80 6.80 -2.24
CA GLU A 170 -20.45 6.36 -2.57
C GLU A 170 -19.93 5.49 -1.44
N ALA A 171 -19.42 4.29 -1.74
CA ALA A 171 -18.80 3.40 -0.78
C ALA A 171 -17.45 2.93 -1.28
N VAL A 172 -16.52 2.74 -0.34
CA VAL A 172 -15.17 2.28 -0.61
C VAL A 172 -15.01 0.88 -0.02
N PRO A 173 -14.61 -0.13 -0.80
CA PRO A 173 -14.27 -1.43 -0.27
C PRO A 173 -12.95 -1.31 0.53
N VAL A 174 -12.99 -1.74 1.78
CA VAL A 174 -11.84 -1.76 2.67
C VAL A 174 -11.62 -3.19 3.15
N THR A 175 -10.41 -3.70 2.94
CA THR A 175 -10.02 -5.06 3.33
C THR A 175 -9.15 -5.02 4.58
N PHE A 176 -9.50 -5.83 5.55
CA PHE A 176 -8.81 -5.95 6.84
C PHE A 176 -8.19 -7.32 7.02
N ALA A 177 -7.05 -7.39 7.71
CA ALA A 177 -6.51 -8.61 8.29
C ALA A 177 -6.90 -8.67 9.77
N LEU A 178 -7.77 -9.58 10.15
CA LEU A 178 -8.31 -9.69 11.50
C LEU A 178 -8.13 -11.09 12.09
N PRO A 179 -7.90 -11.19 13.40
CA PRO A 179 -8.05 -12.47 14.11
C PRO A 179 -9.45 -13.05 13.87
N ILE A 180 -9.57 -14.39 13.87
CA ILE A 180 -10.84 -15.08 13.60
C ILE A 180 -12.02 -14.53 14.42
N PRO A 181 -11.91 -14.30 15.76
CA PRO A 181 -13.02 -13.76 16.53
C PRO A 181 -13.44 -12.36 16.10
N ASP A 182 -12.49 -11.53 15.71
CA ASP A 182 -12.76 -10.14 15.30
C ASP A 182 -13.33 -10.08 13.87
N ALA A 183 -12.90 -11.00 12.99
CA ALA A 183 -13.52 -11.17 11.67
C ALA A 183 -15.01 -11.54 11.79
N LEU A 184 -15.38 -12.44 12.73
CA LEU A 184 -16.77 -12.78 12.98
C LEU A 184 -17.56 -11.60 13.54
N ARG A 185 -16.97 -10.82 14.45
CA ARG A 185 -17.62 -9.60 14.99
C ARG A 185 -17.86 -8.57 13.88
N LEU A 186 -16.88 -8.37 13.01
CA LEU A 186 -17.02 -7.44 11.88
C LEU A 186 -18.12 -7.90 10.91
N ALA A 187 -18.14 -9.18 10.55
CA ALA A 187 -19.19 -9.74 9.68
C ALA A 187 -20.59 -9.59 10.29
N SER A 188 -20.72 -9.80 11.61
CA SER A 188 -21.98 -9.56 12.32
C SER A 188 -22.37 -8.07 12.31
N ALA A 189 -21.40 -7.18 12.54
CA ALA A 189 -21.67 -5.74 12.53
C ALA A 189 -22.07 -5.25 11.13
N GLU A 190 -21.41 -5.72 10.09
CA GLU A 190 -21.73 -5.39 8.70
C GLU A 190 -23.16 -5.81 8.34
N SER A 191 -23.62 -6.97 8.83
CA SER A 191 -24.94 -7.51 8.51
C SER A 191 -26.07 -6.89 9.35
N PHE A 192 -25.82 -6.47 10.58
CA PHE A 192 -26.87 -6.10 11.54
C PHE A 192 -26.78 -4.67 12.09
N ALA A 193 -25.66 -3.97 11.92
CA ALA A 193 -25.56 -2.59 12.38
C ALA A 193 -26.26 -1.63 11.39
N VAL A 194 -26.84 -0.58 11.94
CA VAL A 194 -27.41 0.52 11.14
C VAL A 194 -26.31 1.26 10.40
N LYS A 195 -25.14 1.39 11.03
CA LYS A 195 -24.00 2.07 10.44
C LYS A 195 -22.66 1.57 11.01
N VAL A 196 -21.67 1.40 10.13
CA VAL A 196 -20.31 1.07 10.50
C VAL A 196 -19.41 2.27 10.16
N ARG A 197 -18.51 2.63 11.09
CA ARG A 197 -17.56 3.73 10.95
C ARG A 197 -16.15 3.25 11.26
N LEU A 198 -15.17 3.84 10.57
CA LEU A 198 -13.77 3.64 10.84
C LEU A 198 -13.22 4.84 11.62
N ALA A 199 -12.48 4.58 12.67
CA ALA A 199 -11.75 5.58 13.45
C ALA A 199 -10.24 5.34 13.24
N LEU A 200 -9.57 6.25 12.52
CA LEU A 200 -8.15 6.12 12.25
C LEU A 200 -7.33 6.32 13.53
N ARG A 201 -6.46 5.37 13.82
CA ARG A 201 -5.55 5.44 14.96
C ARG A 201 -4.33 6.31 14.62
N ALA A 202 -3.78 6.97 15.62
CA ALA A 202 -2.49 7.65 15.48
C ALA A 202 -1.38 6.62 15.17
N ARG A 203 -0.36 7.04 14.45
CA ARG A 203 0.82 6.20 14.20
C ARG A 203 1.44 5.77 15.53
N ASN A 204 1.74 4.47 15.66
CA ASN A 204 2.29 3.86 16.87
C ASN A 204 1.38 3.89 18.10
N ASP A 205 0.08 4.14 17.94
CA ASP A 205 -0.87 4.00 19.03
C ASP A 205 -1.18 2.50 19.26
N SER A 206 -0.70 1.98 20.38
CA SER A 206 -0.95 0.62 20.86
C SER A 206 -1.91 0.59 22.06
N SER A 207 -2.60 1.69 22.35
CA SER A 207 -3.52 1.78 23.47
C SER A 207 -4.67 0.80 23.31
N ARG A 208 -5.10 0.20 24.41
CA ARG A 208 -6.29 -0.65 24.46
C ARG A 208 -7.47 0.15 24.97
N ILE A 209 -8.61 0.02 24.33
CA ILE A 209 -9.85 0.64 24.77
C ILE A 209 -10.35 -0.13 26.00
N PRO A 210 -10.48 0.54 27.17
CA PRO A 210 -11.04 -0.08 28.37
C PRO A 210 -12.47 -0.56 28.13
N GLU A 211 -12.90 -1.62 28.81
CA GLU A 211 -14.27 -2.16 28.63
C GLU A 211 -15.36 -1.13 28.95
N SER A 212 -15.15 -0.27 29.95
CA SER A 212 -16.06 0.82 30.29
C SER A 212 -16.22 1.90 29.22
N GLN A 213 -15.36 1.94 28.23
CA GLN A 213 -15.38 2.92 27.13
C GLN A 213 -15.69 2.27 25.77
N ARG A 214 -16.02 0.97 25.76
CA ARG A 214 -16.27 0.23 24.50
C ARG A 214 -17.65 0.48 23.92
N SER A 215 -18.61 0.96 24.68
CA SER A 215 -19.95 1.26 24.21
C SER A 215 -20.46 2.56 24.78
N TYR A 216 -21.30 3.22 24.01
CA TYR A 216 -22.04 4.41 24.41
C TYR A 216 -23.51 4.20 24.07
N GLU A 217 -24.37 4.37 25.05
CA GLU A 217 -25.83 4.35 24.91
C GLU A 217 -26.36 5.78 25.07
N GLU A 218 -27.13 6.25 24.11
CA GLU A 218 -27.74 7.57 24.20
C GLU A 218 -28.86 7.53 25.23
N GLY A 219 -28.60 8.19 26.38
CA GLY A 219 -29.63 8.26 27.42
C GLY A 219 -30.83 9.04 26.95
N TYR A 220 -32.00 8.40 26.89
CA TYR A 220 -33.27 9.11 26.76
C TYR A 220 -33.42 10.01 27.98
N ARG A 221 -33.40 11.32 27.81
CA ARG A 221 -33.84 12.30 28.77
C ARG A 221 -35.32 12.58 28.58
#